data_e6211a440bf063921a26edbad89ec9be
#
_entry.id   e6211a440bf063921a26edbad89ec9be
#
_cell.length_a   1.000
_cell.length_b   1.000
_cell.length_c   1.000
_cell.angle_alpha   90.00
_cell.angle_beta   90.00
_cell.angle_gamma   90.00
#
_symmetry.space_group_name_H-M   'P 1'
#
loop_
_entity.id
_entity.type
_entity.pdbx_description
1 polymer ?
#
loop_
_entity_poly.entity_id
_entity_poly.type
_entity_poly.pdbx_seq_one_letter_code
_entity_poly.pdbx_strand_id
1 'polypeptide(L)'
;MRPARSFHAHDFDWNEHAVMCRAQLACAGEADRVEEYTGEELSTMAQEHWDAFHAKNNGIRWFSHACARKTLLLSGKVYKPRNYLTKEFPDLITATKVLEVGCGYGSAIFPLLAECPSMHAHVFDFSPHAINILKSNPLYDPARCCAYVCDIVTGADDLGVPPTSMDVVLMVFVLSAIPPTSLSQVVQKVYRALRPGGVVCFRDYGLYDLAMMRSTKKVHAGAPCHDENLGNVYYRGDGTLATFFSIQDVAALFVDGGFAVVENDYCTVRLRNRRTNTNMDRVWVHGTFVKR
;
A
#
# COMPACT_ATOMS: atom_id res chain seq x y z
N MET A 1 2.26 2.41 27.62
CA MET A 1 2.83 3.42 26.70
C MET A 1 3.91 2.71 25.88
N ARG A 2 3.69 2.46 24.57
CA ARG A 2 4.72 1.86 23.71
C ARG A 2 5.79 2.91 23.48
N PRO A 3 7.11 2.57 23.48
CA PRO A 3 8.15 3.55 23.21
C PRO A 3 7.98 4.11 21.79
N ALA A 4 8.22 5.41 21.62
CA ALA A 4 8.21 6.06 20.31
C ALA A 4 9.19 5.33 19.39
N ARG A 5 8.72 4.89 18.22
CA ARG A 5 9.51 4.10 17.28
C ARG A 5 10.28 5.03 16.37
N SER A 6 11.60 4.90 16.36
CA SER A 6 12.52 5.76 15.59
C SER A 6 12.81 5.27 14.16
N PHE A 7 11.96 4.42 13.58
CA PHE A 7 12.27 3.82 12.28
C PHE A 7 11.80 4.65 11.08
N HIS A 8 10.99 5.68 11.29
CA HIS A 8 10.57 6.53 10.19
C HIS A 8 11.75 7.34 9.65
N ALA A 9 11.95 7.28 8.34
CA ALA A 9 12.87 8.20 7.69
C ALA A 9 12.20 9.59 7.67
N HIS A 10 12.90 10.56 8.21
CA HIS A 10 12.55 12.00 8.20
C HIS A 10 13.71 12.75 7.57
N ASP A 11 14.00 12.45 6.29
CA ASP A 11 15.14 13.04 5.59
C ASP A 11 14.92 14.54 5.28
N PHE A 12 13.66 15.00 5.36
CA PHE A 12 13.29 16.41 5.21
C PHE A 12 12.01 16.73 5.98
N ASP A 13 11.80 18.00 6.35
CA ASP A 13 10.57 18.48 6.98
C ASP A 13 9.42 18.49 5.97
N TRP A 14 8.30 17.86 6.34
CA TRP A 14 7.14 17.75 5.45
C TRP A 14 6.46 19.10 5.22
N ASN A 15 6.38 19.99 6.24
CA ASN A 15 5.70 21.27 6.10
C ASN A 15 6.46 22.19 5.14
N GLU A 16 7.79 22.24 5.25
CA GLU A 16 8.65 23.00 4.32
C GLU A 16 8.50 22.45 2.89
N HIS A 17 8.53 21.13 2.74
CA HIS A 17 8.34 20.46 1.46
C HIS A 17 6.95 20.76 0.87
N ALA A 18 5.89 20.71 1.67
CA ALA A 18 4.53 21.01 1.25
C ALA A 18 4.38 22.45 0.74
N VAL A 19 5.00 23.43 1.41
CA VAL A 19 5.01 24.84 0.96
C VAL A 19 5.66 24.96 -0.42
N MET A 20 6.81 24.32 -0.62
CA MET A 20 7.51 24.34 -1.92
C MET A 20 6.67 23.68 -3.03
N CYS A 21 6.07 22.53 -2.73
CA CYS A 21 5.24 21.80 -3.69
C CYS A 21 3.97 22.58 -4.07
N ARG A 22 3.30 23.25 -3.11
CA ARG A 22 2.15 24.11 -3.38
C ARG A 22 2.51 25.28 -4.30
N ALA A 23 3.62 25.96 -4.03
CA ALA A 23 4.11 27.03 -4.87
C ALA A 23 4.42 26.52 -6.30
N GLN A 24 5.03 25.36 -6.44
CA GLN A 24 5.29 24.74 -7.74
C GLN A 24 4.00 24.43 -8.51
N LEU A 25 2.99 23.85 -7.84
CA LEU A 25 1.70 23.55 -8.45
C LEU A 25 0.95 24.81 -8.87
N ALA A 26 0.98 25.87 -8.04
CA ALA A 26 0.37 27.16 -8.37
C ALA A 26 1.05 27.83 -9.60
N CYS A 27 2.37 27.71 -9.73
CA CYS A 27 3.11 28.24 -10.88
C CYS A 27 2.88 27.44 -12.18
N ALA A 28 2.55 26.14 -12.05
CA ALA A 28 2.29 25.29 -13.22
C ALA A 28 0.95 25.61 -13.92
N GLY A 29 0.11 26.44 -13.31
CA GLY A 29 -1.24 26.77 -13.78
C GLY A 29 -2.20 25.60 -13.58
N GLU A 30 -3.48 25.82 -13.81
CA GLU A 30 -4.46 24.74 -13.90
C GLU A 30 -4.13 23.90 -15.15
N ALA A 31 -3.18 23.02 -14.99
CA ALA A 31 -2.85 22.05 -16.04
C ALA A 31 -3.92 20.96 -16.03
N ASP A 32 -4.61 20.89 -17.14
CA ASP A 32 -5.23 19.73 -17.71
C ASP A 32 -6.53 19.21 -17.08
N ARG A 33 -7.38 18.86 -18.00
CA ARG A 33 -8.67 18.20 -17.88
C ARG A 33 -8.78 17.32 -16.64
N VAL A 34 -9.57 17.79 -15.68
CA VAL A 34 -10.08 16.95 -14.62
C VAL A 34 -11.09 16.02 -15.27
N GLU A 35 -10.78 14.73 -15.30
CA GLU A 35 -11.71 13.72 -15.79
C GLU A 35 -12.66 13.33 -14.65
N GLU A 36 -13.97 13.37 -14.91
CA GLU A 36 -15.00 12.96 -13.96
C GLU A 36 -15.37 11.50 -14.20
N TYR A 37 -15.34 10.69 -13.15
CA TYR A 37 -15.72 9.30 -13.19
C TYR A 37 -16.61 8.94 -12.00
N THR A 38 -17.53 8.02 -12.23
CA THR A 38 -18.27 7.37 -11.14
C THR A 38 -17.38 6.36 -10.41
N GLY A 39 -17.72 6.00 -9.17
CA GLY A 39 -17.00 4.98 -8.41
C GLY A 39 -17.01 3.60 -9.10
N GLU A 40 -18.08 3.28 -9.84
CA GLU A 40 -18.20 2.03 -10.60
C GLU A 40 -17.28 2.00 -11.82
N GLU A 41 -17.21 3.09 -12.58
CA GLU A 41 -16.26 3.22 -13.68
C GLU A 41 -14.82 3.11 -13.19
N LEU A 42 -14.48 3.78 -12.09
CA LEU A 42 -13.14 3.70 -11.49
C LEU A 42 -12.80 2.27 -11.04
N SER A 43 -13.75 1.53 -10.47
CA SER A 43 -13.53 0.13 -10.06
C SER A 43 -13.28 -0.78 -11.25
N THR A 44 -14.08 -0.66 -12.30
CA THR A 44 -13.94 -1.48 -13.52
C THR A 44 -12.60 -1.21 -14.21
N MET A 45 -12.28 0.07 -14.40
CA MET A 45 -11.00 0.48 -15.00
C MET A 45 -9.80 0.06 -14.16
N ALA A 46 -9.90 0.10 -12.82
CA ALA A 46 -8.82 -0.30 -11.93
C ALA A 46 -8.45 -1.77 -12.14
N GLN A 47 -9.43 -2.66 -12.26
CA GLN A 47 -9.17 -4.08 -12.48
C GLN A 47 -8.45 -4.33 -13.80
N GLU A 48 -8.94 -3.75 -14.90
CA GLU A 48 -8.33 -3.89 -16.23
C GLU A 48 -6.88 -3.37 -16.26
N HIS A 49 -6.65 -2.20 -15.69
CA HIS A 49 -5.33 -1.58 -15.69
C HIS A 49 -4.32 -2.35 -14.84
N TRP A 50 -4.71 -2.86 -13.66
CA TRP A 50 -3.84 -3.66 -12.82
C TRP A 50 -3.54 -5.03 -13.42
N ASP A 51 -4.51 -5.69 -14.06
CA ASP A 51 -4.26 -6.93 -14.78
C ASP A 51 -3.31 -6.72 -15.96
N ALA A 52 -3.49 -5.64 -16.73
CA ALA A 52 -2.58 -5.25 -17.80
C ALA A 52 -1.17 -4.92 -17.26
N PHE A 53 -1.09 -4.22 -16.11
CA PHE A 53 0.17 -3.93 -15.43
C PHE A 53 0.89 -5.21 -15.03
N HIS A 54 0.20 -6.15 -14.40
CA HIS A 54 0.77 -7.42 -13.98
C HIS A 54 1.15 -8.28 -15.18
N ALA A 55 0.34 -8.34 -16.23
CA ALA A 55 0.64 -9.05 -17.47
C ALA A 55 1.92 -8.51 -18.16
N LYS A 56 2.08 -7.20 -18.23
CA LYS A 56 3.24 -6.54 -18.85
C LYS A 56 4.53 -6.77 -18.06
N ASN A 57 4.43 -6.97 -16.75
CA ASN A 57 5.58 -7.13 -15.85
C ASN A 57 5.94 -8.60 -15.56
N ASN A 58 5.47 -9.54 -16.39
CA ASN A 58 5.68 -10.98 -16.34
C ASN A 58 7.14 -11.46 -16.38
N GLY A 59 8.07 -10.62 -16.72
CA GLY A 59 9.48 -10.97 -16.91
C GLY A 59 10.26 -11.16 -15.61
N ILE A 60 9.68 -11.79 -14.58
CA ILE A 60 10.40 -12.14 -13.35
C ILE A 60 11.36 -13.28 -13.66
N ARG A 61 12.63 -12.96 -13.81
CA ARG A 61 13.72 -13.97 -13.81
C ARG A 61 14.08 -14.27 -12.35
N TRP A 62 13.82 -15.50 -11.92
CA TRP A 62 14.31 -16.04 -10.65
C TRP A 62 15.82 -16.32 -10.80
N PHE A 63 16.67 -15.59 -10.11
CA PHE A 63 18.11 -15.90 -10.02
C PHE A 63 18.38 -16.55 -8.68
N SER A 64 18.74 -17.84 -8.70
CA SER A 64 19.37 -18.50 -7.57
C SER A 64 20.87 -18.20 -7.60
N HIS A 65 21.37 -17.36 -6.71
CA HIS A 65 22.81 -17.34 -6.45
C HIS A 65 23.14 -18.37 -5.38
N ALA A 66 23.93 -19.37 -5.78
CA ALA A 66 24.54 -20.37 -4.91
C ALA A 66 25.65 -19.70 -4.09
N CYS A 67 25.30 -18.94 -3.07
CA CYS A 67 26.22 -18.50 -2.03
C CYS A 67 25.47 -18.39 -0.70
N ALA A 68 26.11 -18.81 0.38
CA ALA A 68 25.65 -19.20 1.70
C ALA A 68 24.85 -18.19 2.56
N ARG A 69 24.16 -17.26 1.96
CA ARG A 69 22.99 -16.52 2.46
C ARG A 69 21.99 -16.46 1.33
N LYS A 70 20.93 -17.28 1.40
CA LYS A 70 19.85 -17.30 0.42
C LYS A 70 19.06 -15.98 0.44
N THR A 71 19.63 -14.94 -0.10
CA THR A 71 18.88 -13.74 -0.49
C THR A 71 18.33 -14.02 -1.87
N LEU A 72 17.11 -14.54 -1.93
CA LEU A 72 16.40 -14.72 -3.18
C LEU A 72 16.03 -13.32 -3.68
N LEU A 73 16.81 -12.82 -4.63
CA LEU A 73 16.52 -11.57 -5.32
C LEU A 73 15.38 -11.83 -6.31
N LEU A 74 14.21 -11.32 -5.99
CA LEU A 74 13.17 -11.04 -6.98
C LEU A 74 13.73 -10.01 -7.96
N SER A 75 14.34 -10.45 -9.06
CA SER A 75 14.83 -9.54 -10.10
C SER A 75 13.74 -9.18 -11.09
N GLY A 76 12.60 -8.76 -10.58
CA GLY A 76 11.61 -8.03 -11.37
C GLY A 76 11.88 -6.53 -11.24
N LYS A 77 11.73 -5.76 -12.32
CA LYS A 77 11.93 -4.31 -12.31
C LYS A 77 10.95 -3.57 -11.40
N VAL A 78 9.92 -4.23 -10.84
CA VAL A 78 8.74 -3.58 -10.30
C VAL A 78 8.73 -3.51 -8.77
N TYR A 79 8.96 -4.61 -8.06
CA TYR A 79 8.91 -4.61 -6.61
C TYR A 79 10.16 -5.23 -5.98
N LYS A 80 10.79 -4.49 -5.07
CA LYS A 80 11.89 -4.99 -4.24
C LYS A 80 11.32 -5.67 -2.99
N PRO A 81 11.99 -6.73 -2.46
CA PRO A 81 11.61 -7.32 -1.18
C PRO A 81 11.55 -6.25 -0.08
N ARG A 82 10.48 -6.27 0.72
CA ARG A 82 10.23 -5.29 1.77
C ARG A 82 10.75 -5.77 3.13
N ASN A 83 12.06 -6.03 3.20
CA ASN A 83 12.73 -6.54 4.40
C ASN A 83 12.73 -5.58 5.61
N TYR A 84 12.16 -4.40 5.44
CA TYR A 84 12.09 -3.37 6.48
C TYR A 84 10.82 -3.45 7.32
N LEU A 85 9.81 -4.23 6.92
CA LEU A 85 8.48 -4.19 7.51
C LEU A 85 8.45 -4.58 8.99
N THR A 86 9.25 -5.52 9.44
CA THR A 86 9.36 -5.91 10.86
C THR A 86 9.98 -4.81 11.73
N LYS A 87 10.84 -3.98 11.14
CA LYS A 87 11.39 -2.80 11.81
C LYS A 87 10.38 -1.67 11.87
N GLU A 88 9.63 -1.47 10.80
CA GLU A 88 8.61 -0.45 10.68
C GLU A 88 7.36 -0.80 11.51
N PHE A 89 6.96 -2.08 11.51
CA PHE A 89 5.81 -2.61 12.22
C PHE A 89 6.21 -3.80 13.12
N PRO A 90 6.73 -3.56 14.33
CA PRO A 90 7.13 -4.64 15.24
C PRO A 90 6.01 -5.59 15.66
N ASP A 91 4.73 -5.20 15.49
CA ASP A 91 3.58 -6.08 15.73
C ASP A 91 3.63 -7.33 14.83
N LEU A 92 4.25 -7.24 13.66
CA LEU A 92 4.46 -8.36 12.73
C LEU A 92 5.36 -9.45 13.31
N ILE A 93 6.30 -9.11 14.21
CA ILE A 93 7.26 -10.08 14.78
C ILE A 93 6.54 -11.12 15.65
N THR A 94 5.51 -10.71 16.37
CA THR A 94 4.77 -11.56 17.29
C THR A 94 3.45 -12.07 16.73
N ALA A 95 3.04 -11.59 15.55
CA ALA A 95 1.81 -12.01 14.90
C ALA A 95 1.93 -13.46 14.40
N THR A 96 0.91 -14.26 14.70
CA THR A 96 0.81 -15.64 14.22
C THR A 96 -0.14 -15.77 13.04
N LYS A 97 -1.14 -14.90 12.92
CA LYS A 97 -2.13 -14.87 11.85
C LYS A 97 -2.14 -13.49 11.19
N VAL A 98 -1.63 -13.43 9.98
CA VAL A 98 -1.51 -12.17 9.20
C VAL A 98 -2.37 -12.27 7.94
N LEU A 99 -3.11 -11.21 7.65
CA LEU A 99 -3.79 -11.01 6.37
C LEU A 99 -3.08 -9.90 5.60
N GLU A 100 -2.52 -10.20 4.43
CA GLU A 100 -1.99 -9.19 3.50
C GLU A 100 -3.01 -8.89 2.42
N VAL A 101 -3.43 -7.64 2.33
CA VAL A 101 -4.32 -7.11 1.28
C VAL A 101 -3.47 -6.60 0.12
N GLY A 102 -3.81 -6.98 -1.11
CA GLY A 102 -3.08 -6.54 -2.31
C GLY A 102 -1.62 -7.03 -2.31
N CYS A 103 -1.42 -8.33 -2.15
CA CYS A 103 -0.11 -8.93 -1.95
C CYS A 103 0.80 -8.88 -3.20
N GLY A 104 0.24 -8.62 -4.38
CA GLY A 104 0.98 -8.67 -5.65
C GLY A 104 1.75 -9.97 -5.80
N TYR A 105 3.05 -9.87 -6.04
CA TYR A 105 3.95 -11.02 -6.20
C TYR A 105 4.60 -11.51 -4.91
N GLY A 106 4.13 -11.05 -3.74
CA GLY A 106 4.65 -11.47 -2.44
C GLY A 106 5.88 -10.69 -1.96
N SER A 107 6.05 -9.45 -2.40
CA SER A 107 7.21 -8.62 -2.02
C SER A 107 7.29 -8.30 -0.52
N ALA A 108 6.16 -8.34 0.20
CA ALA A 108 6.10 -8.17 1.65
C ALA A 108 6.02 -9.53 2.36
N ILE A 109 5.15 -10.44 1.92
CA ILE A 109 4.90 -11.66 2.70
C ILE A 109 6.08 -12.62 2.72
N PHE A 110 6.83 -12.81 1.63
CA PHE A 110 7.95 -13.74 1.65
C PHE A 110 9.08 -13.35 2.62
N PRO A 111 9.52 -12.08 2.70
CA PRO A 111 10.43 -11.65 3.76
C PRO A 111 9.89 -11.87 5.17
N LEU A 112 8.59 -11.60 5.39
CA LEU A 112 7.95 -11.79 6.69
C LEU A 112 7.91 -13.26 7.11
N LEU A 113 7.51 -14.17 6.21
CA LEU A 113 7.50 -15.61 6.47
C LEU A 113 8.90 -16.17 6.73
N ALA A 114 9.92 -15.59 6.10
CA ALA A 114 11.32 -15.98 6.35
C ALA A 114 11.83 -15.51 7.72
N GLU A 115 11.41 -14.32 8.17
CA GLU A 115 11.86 -13.71 9.42
C GLU A 115 11.03 -14.19 10.63
N CYS A 116 9.74 -14.52 10.42
CA CYS A 116 8.78 -14.90 11.47
C CYS A 116 8.33 -16.37 11.29
N PRO A 117 9.05 -17.37 11.85
CA PRO A 117 8.76 -18.79 11.62
C PRO A 117 7.37 -19.27 12.08
N SER A 118 6.80 -18.64 13.11
CA SER A 118 5.45 -18.96 13.64
C SER A 118 4.30 -18.33 12.85
N MET A 119 4.60 -17.46 11.89
CA MET A 119 3.59 -16.73 11.13
C MET A 119 2.91 -17.66 10.11
N HIS A 120 1.57 -17.59 10.06
CA HIS A 120 0.71 -18.12 9.01
C HIS A 120 0.00 -16.95 8.35
N ALA A 121 0.05 -16.89 7.04
CA ALA A 121 -0.47 -15.77 6.29
C ALA A 121 -1.63 -16.18 5.37
N HIS A 122 -2.65 -15.37 5.36
CA HIS A 122 -3.61 -15.28 4.28
C HIS A 122 -3.23 -14.08 3.42
N VAL A 123 -3.14 -14.27 2.11
CA VAL A 123 -2.75 -13.18 1.21
C VAL A 123 -3.65 -13.20 -0.01
N PHE A 124 -4.10 -12.05 -0.43
CA PHE A 124 -4.91 -11.97 -1.63
C PHE A 124 -4.57 -10.76 -2.48
N ASP A 125 -4.87 -10.91 -3.74
CA ASP A 125 -4.84 -9.85 -4.74
C ASP A 125 -6.03 -10.05 -5.68
N PHE A 126 -6.57 -8.98 -6.25
CA PHE A 126 -7.68 -9.13 -7.19
C PHE A 126 -7.22 -9.61 -8.57
N SER A 127 -5.91 -9.50 -8.88
CA SER A 127 -5.31 -10.01 -10.12
C SER A 127 -5.00 -11.51 -10.02
N PRO A 128 -5.68 -12.37 -10.80
CA PRO A 128 -5.33 -13.79 -10.90
C PRO A 128 -3.89 -14.00 -11.33
N HIS A 129 -3.39 -13.07 -12.18
CA HIS A 129 -2.03 -13.12 -12.68
C HIS A 129 -0.99 -12.93 -11.57
N ALA A 130 -1.20 -11.95 -10.69
CA ALA A 130 -0.34 -11.72 -9.54
C ALA A 130 -0.29 -12.95 -8.62
N ILE A 131 -1.44 -13.55 -8.31
CA ILE A 131 -1.55 -14.75 -7.47
C ILE A 131 -0.85 -15.95 -8.11
N ASN A 132 -0.97 -16.14 -9.42
CA ASN A 132 -0.27 -17.23 -10.12
C ASN A 132 1.25 -17.07 -10.03
N ILE A 133 1.76 -15.86 -10.19
CA ILE A 133 3.20 -15.56 -10.03
C ILE A 133 3.63 -15.81 -8.58
N LEU A 134 2.86 -15.35 -7.59
CA LEU A 134 3.15 -15.56 -6.18
C LEU A 134 3.24 -17.06 -5.87
N LYS A 135 2.27 -17.86 -6.30
CA LYS A 135 2.25 -19.33 -6.10
C LYS A 135 3.38 -20.06 -6.83
N SER A 136 3.88 -19.49 -7.93
CA SER A 136 5.02 -20.04 -8.68
C SER A 136 6.37 -19.72 -8.03
N ASN A 137 6.41 -18.90 -6.98
CA ASN A 137 7.62 -18.54 -6.28
C ASN A 137 8.18 -19.75 -5.51
N PRO A 138 9.48 -20.09 -5.65
CA PRO A 138 10.12 -21.17 -4.87
C PRO A 138 10.02 -21.02 -3.35
N LEU A 139 9.73 -19.83 -2.84
CA LEU A 139 9.51 -19.56 -1.42
C LEU A 139 8.06 -19.78 -0.98
N TYR A 140 7.14 -20.06 -1.92
CA TYR A 140 5.75 -20.28 -1.59
C TYR A 140 5.58 -21.62 -0.89
N ASP A 141 5.13 -21.57 0.35
CA ASP A 141 4.81 -22.75 1.17
C ASP A 141 3.29 -22.73 1.49
N PRO A 142 2.48 -23.60 0.87
CA PRO A 142 1.04 -23.64 1.10
C PRO A 142 0.65 -24.05 2.54
N ALA A 143 1.56 -24.62 3.30
CA ALA A 143 1.31 -24.94 4.71
C ALA A 143 1.32 -23.68 5.60
N ARG A 144 2.01 -22.62 5.15
CA ARG A 144 2.15 -21.37 5.91
C ARG A 144 1.55 -20.14 5.21
N CYS A 145 1.26 -20.23 3.92
CA CYS A 145 0.76 -19.12 3.13
C CYS A 145 -0.44 -19.58 2.28
N CYS A 146 -1.63 -19.10 2.61
CA CYS A 146 -2.84 -19.31 1.81
C CYS A 146 -3.02 -18.11 0.88
N ALA A 147 -2.73 -18.30 -0.43
CA ALA A 147 -2.86 -17.25 -1.43
C ALA A 147 -4.09 -17.49 -2.33
N TYR A 148 -4.91 -16.47 -2.55
CA TYR A 148 -6.13 -16.57 -3.36
C TYR A 148 -6.47 -15.26 -4.05
N VAL A 149 -7.35 -15.36 -5.07
CA VAL A 149 -7.87 -14.19 -5.77
C VAL A 149 -9.07 -13.64 -5.00
N CYS A 150 -9.04 -12.37 -4.66
CA CYS A 150 -10.14 -11.67 -4.01
C CYS A 150 -10.06 -10.18 -4.33
N ASP A 151 -11.18 -9.61 -4.74
CA ASP A 151 -11.35 -8.16 -4.83
C ASP A 151 -11.90 -7.65 -3.51
N ILE A 152 -11.16 -6.79 -2.83
CA ILE A 152 -11.58 -6.23 -1.54
C ILE A 152 -12.79 -5.31 -1.67
N VAL A 153 -13.04 -4.73 -2.84
CA VAL A 153 -14.18 -3.83 -3.08
C VAL A 153 -15.44 -4.63 -3.33
N THR A 154 -15.44 -5.52 -4.34
CA THR A 154 -16.62 -6.24 -4.80
C THR A 154 -16.76 -7.63 -4.21
N GLY A 155 -15.68 -8.19 -3.65
CA GLY A 155 -15.64 -9.52 -3.07
C GLY A 155 -16.42 -9.65 -1.76
N ALA A 156 -16.46 -10.87 -1.24
CA ALA A 156 -17.18 -11.22 -0.01
C ALA A 156 -16.68 -10.40 1.20
N ASP A 157 -17.58 -10.15 2.13
CA ASP A 157 -17.33 -9.34 3.31
C ASP A 157 -16.34 -9.97 4.31
N ASP A 158 -16.18 -11.28 4.27
CA ASP A 158 -15.28 -12.05 5.15
C ASP A 158 -13.84 -12.09 4.65
N LEU A 159 -13.56 -11.56 3.46
CA LEU A 159 -12.23 -11.56 2.83
C LEU A 159 -11.57 -12.95 2.76
N GLY A 160 -12.35 -14.04 2.79
CA GLY A 160 -11.84 -15.41 2.77
C GLY A 160 -11.17 -15.85 4.08
N VAL A 161 -11.38 -15.15 5.18
CA VAL A 161 -10.90 -15.48 6.52
C VAL A 161 -12.05 -15.42 7.54
N PRO A 162 -12.03 -16.25 8.59
CA PRO A 162 -13.04 -16.17 9.63
C PRO A 162 -13.06 -14.76 10.27
N PRO A 163 -14.23 -14.22 10.60
CA PRO A 163 -14.31 -12.95 11.33
C PRO A 163 -13.51 -13.03 12.65
N THR A 164 -12.95 -11.91 13.06
CA THR A 164 -12.22 -11.74 14.33
C THR A 164 -11.07 -12.74 14.54
N SER A 165 -10.41 -13.17 13.46
CA SER A 165 -9.40 -14.23 13.52
C SER A 165 -7.97 -13.76 13.28
N MET A 166 -7.76 -12.58 12.67
CA MET A 166 -6.43 -12.09 12.30
C MET A 166 -5.81 -11.26 13.43
N ASP A 167 -4.52 -11.47 13.68
CA ASP A 167 -3.73 -10.64 14.61
C ASP A 167 -3.38 -9.31 13.97
N VAL A 168 -2.96 -9.36 12.70
CA VAL A 168 -2.51 -8.20 11.92
C VAL A 168 -3.12 -8.25 10.53
N VAL A 169 -3.58 -7.09 10.05
CA VAL A 169 -3.85 -6.84 8.63
C VAL A 169 -2.77 -5.91 8.10
N LEU A 170 -2.07 -6.34 7.05
CA LEU A 170 -1.02 -5.58 6.38
C LEU A 170 -1.58 -4.96 5.10
N MET A 171 -1.47 -3.63 4.99
CA MET A 171 -1.92 -2.85 3.83
C MET A 171 -0.78 -1.93 3.37
N VAL A 172 -0.06 -2.31 2.32
CA VAL A 172 1.13 -1.59 1.86
C VAL A 172 0.99 -1.21 0.38
N PHE A 173 0.69 0.06 0.12
CA PHE A 173 0.38 0.62 -1.21
C PHE A 173 -0.84 -0.04 -1.85
N VAL A 174 -1.94 -0.08 -1.12
CA VAL A 174 -3.20 -0.70 -1.53
C VAL A 174 -4.35 0.31 -1.57
N LEU A 175 -4.58 1.07 -0.48
CA LEU A 175 -5.71 2.02 -0.44
C LEU A 175 -5.60 3.09 -1.53
N SER A 176 -4.39 3.48 -1.90
CA SER A 176 -4.17 4.45 -2.98
C SER A 176 -4.65 3.94 -4.35
N ALA A 177 -4.75 2.64 -4.54
CA ALA A 177 -5.19 2.01 -5.77
C ALA A 177 -6.71 1.74 -5.82
N ILE A 178 -7.41 1.99 -4.71
CA ILE A 178 -8.84 1.75 -4.55
C ILE A 178 -9.60 3.06 -4.80
N PRO A 179 -10.75 3.03 -5.50
CA PRO A 179 -11.60 4.20 -5.65
C PRO A 179 -11.97 4.80 -4.29
N PRO A 180 -11.86 6.12 -4.11
CA PRO A 180 -12.11 6.78 -2.82
C PRO A 180 -13.49 6.49 -2.23
N THR A 181 -14.50 6.34 -3.07
CA THR A 181 -15.88 6.01 -2.68
C THR A 181 -16.01 4.65 -1.99
N SER A 182 -15.04 3.75 -2.18
CA SER A 182 -15.05 2.40 -1.61
C SER A 182 -14.19 2.26 -0.34
N LEU A 183 -13.40 3.27 0.04
CA LEU A 183 -12.42 3.17 1.13
C LEU A 183 -13.08 2.84 2.48
N SER A 184 -14.19 3.47 2.82
CA SER A 184 -14.90 3.22 4.08
C SER A 184 -15.39 1.78 4.17
N GLN A 185 -15.93 1.22 3.08
CA GLN A 185 -16.35 -0.19 3.02
C GLN A 185 -15.16 -1.14 3.19
N VAL A 186 -14.04 -0.83 2.55
CA VAL A 186 -12.80 -1.62 2.67
C VAL A 186 -12.30 -1.65 4.11
N VAL A 187 -12.26 -0.50 4.78
CA VAL A 187 -11.85 -0.43 6.20
C VAL A 187 -12.80 -1.21 7.10
N GLN A 188 -14.11 -1.21 6.82
CA GLN A 188 -15.08 -2.04 7.56
C GLN A 188 -14.84 -3.54 7.38
N LYS A 189 -14.51 -4.01 6.16
CA LYS A 189 -14.14 -5.42 5.93
C LYS A 189 -12.88 -5.81 6.71
N VAL A 190 -11.86 -4.95 6.70
CA VAL A 190 -10.62 -5.12 7.48
C VAL A 190 -10.91 -5.17 8.98
N TYR A 191 -11.80 -4.29 9.47
CA TYR A 191 -12.22 -4.31 10.88
C TYR A 191 -12.84 -5.65 11.28
N ARG A 192 -13.70 -6.23 10.43
CA ARG A 192 -14.33 -7.52 10.71
C ARG A 192 -13.32 -8.68 10.77
N ALA A 193 -12.31 -8.68 9.92
CA ALA A 193 -11.29 -9.73 9.89
C ALA A 193 -10.41 -9.77 11.14
N LEU A 194 -10.11 -8.61 11.73
CA LEU A 194 -9.24 -8.48 12.90
C LEU A 194 -9.93 -8.93 14.20
N ARG A 195 -9.20 -9.64 15.07
CA ARG A 195 -9.63 -9.88 16.44
C ARG A 195 -9.64 -8.57 17.27
N PRO A 196 -10.36 -8.51 18.41
CA PRO A 196 -10.21 -7.39 19.35
C PRO A 196 -8.74 -7.20 19.73
N GLY A 197 -8.25 -5.96 19.69
CA GLY A 197 -6.83 -5.64 19.88
C GLY A 197 -5.92 -6.01 18.72
N GLY A 198 -6.45 -6.53 17.62
CA GLY A 198 -5.71 -6.75 16.38
C GLY A 198 -5.32 -5.44 15.70
N VAL A 199 -4.30 -5.45 14.87
CA VAL A 199 -3.61 -4.26 14.38
C VAL A 199 -3.66 -4.18 12.85
N VAL A 200 -3.93 -3.00 12.31
CA VAL A 200 -3.64 -2.66 10.91
C VAL A 200 -2.25 -2.03 10.84
N CYS A 201 -1.38 -2.62 10.02
CA CYS A 201 -0.10 -2.05 9.62
C CYS A 201 -0.27 -1.40 8.24
N PHE A 202 -0.26 -0.09 8.19
CA PHE A 202 -0.60 0.69 7.01
C PHE A 202 0.58 1.50 6.49
N ARG A 203 0.81 1.45 5.19
CA ARG A 203 1.73 2.34 4.49
C ARG A 203 1.23 2.62 3.08
N ASP A 204 1.13 3.90 2.73
CA ASP A 204 0.69 4.29 1.39
C ASP A 204 1.24 5.67 0.98
N TYR A 205 0.91 6.14 -0.21
CA TYR A 205 1.36 7.43 -0.72
C TYR A 205 0.81 8.60 0.11
N GLY A 206 1.70 9.50 0.52
CA GLY A 206 1.35 10.75 1.17
C GLY A 206 1.26 11.92 0.18
N LEU A 207 0.60 13.00 0.60
CA LEU A 207 0.54 14.25 -0.16
C LEU A 207 1.95 14.76 -0.49
N TYR A 208 2.12 15.30 -1.70
CA TYR A 208 3.36 15.84 -2.24
C TYR A 208 4.48 14.80 -2.46
N ASP A 209 4.14 13.50 -2.48
CA ASP A 209 5.08 12.49 -2.99
C ASP A 209 5.49 12.84 -4.43
N LEU A 210 6.73 12.51 -4.79
CA LEU A 210 7.25 12.74 -6.14
C LEU A 210 6.32 12.16 -7.24
N ALA A 211 5.62 11.07 -6.97
CA ALA A 211 4.68 10.50 -7.92
C ALA A 211 3.49 11.44 -8.13
N MET A 212 2.96 12.10 -7.09
CA MET A 212 1.93 13.13 -7.20
C MET A 212 2.43 14.30 -8.03
N MET A 213 3.62 14.85 -7.71
CA MET A 213 4.20 16.02 -8.38
C MET A 213 4.51 15.79 -9.87
N ARG A 214 4.58 14.54 -10.31
CA ARG A 214 4.78 14.14 -11.72
C ARG A 214 3.51 13.74 -12.44
N SER A 215 2.41 13.61 -11.72
CA SER A 215 1.13 13.17 -12.29
C SER A 215 0.44 14.39 -12.93
N THR A 216 -0.03 14.21 -14.16
CA THR A 216 -0.70 15.26 -14.95
C THR A 216 -2.19 15.02 -15.11
N LYS A 217 -2.67 13.80 -14.88
CA LYS A 217 -4.07 13.41 -15.04
C LYS A 217 -4.77 13.36 -13.68
N LYS A 218 -5.40 14.46 -13.31
CA LYS A 218 -6.25 14.50 -12.10
C LYS A 218 -7.59 13.82 -12.36
N VAL A 219 -8.15 13.23 -11.30
CA VAL A 219 -9.46 12.57 -11.33
C VAL A 219 -10.35 13.20 -10.26
N HIS A 220 -11.55 13.59 -10.64
CA HIS A 220 -12.55 14.02 -9.68
C HIS A 220 -13.39 12.80 -9.28
N ALA A 221 -13.09 12.24 -8.12
CA ALA A 221 -13.66 10.96 -7.65
C ALA A 221 -14.41 11.09 -6.32
N GLY A 222 -14.83 12.31 -5.94
CA GLY A 222 -15.49 12.55 -4.66
C GLY A 222 -14.62 12.21 -3.44
N ALA A 223 -13.30 12.20 -3.60
CA ALA A 223 -12.39 11.89 -2.51
C ALA A 223 -12.42 12.97 -1.45
N PRO A 224 -12.45 12.61 -0.15
CA PRO A 224 -12.25 13.58 0.90
C PRO A 224 -10.84 14.16 0.77
N CYS A 225 -10.75 15.47 0.58
CA CYS A 225 -9.49 16.20 0.60
C CYS A 225 -9.68 17.42 1.50
N HIS A 226 -8.85 17.56 2.54
CA HIS A 226 -8.88 18.73 3.42
C HIS A 226 -8.34 19.99 2.75
N ASP A 227 -7.60 19.85 1.64
CA ASP A 227 -7.19 20.96 0.80
C ASP A 227 -8.11 21.02 -0.42
N GLU A 228 -9.14 21.87 -0.35
CA GLU A 228 -10.18 22.03 -1.36
C GLU A 228 -9.64 22.40 -2.76
N ASN A 229 -8.38 22.87 -2.84
CA ASN A 229 -7.74 23.30 -4.07
C ASN A 229 -6.89 22.21 -4.73
N LEU A 230 -6.66 21.07 -4.08
CA LEU A 230 -5.80 19.99 -4.57
C LEU A 230 -6.58 18.69 -4.64
N GLY A 231 -7.14 18.35 -5.79
CA GLY A 231 -7.54 16.97 -6.06
C GLY A 231 -6.36 16.04 -5.77
N ASN A 232 -6.55 15.04 -4.90
CA ASN A 232 -5.49 14.11 -4.48
C ASN A 232 -5.52 12.77 -5.20
N VAL A 233 -6.38 12.62 -6.21
CA VAL A 233 -6.56 11.40 -7.01
C VAL A 233 -6.05 11.62 -8.42
N TYR A 234 -5.24 10.69 -8.91
CA TYR A 234 -4.61 10.77 -10.23
C TYR A 234 -4.60 9.41 -10.92
N TYR A 235 -4.60 9.41 -12.26
CA TYR A 235 -4.14 8.28 -13.05
C TYR A 235 -2.64 8.35 -13.29
N ARG A 236 -1.96 7.24 -13.07
CA ARG A 236 -0.54 7.09 -13.44
C ARG A 236 -0.39 6.86 -14.94
N GLY A 237 0.82 6.96 -15.44
CA GLY A 237 1.13 6.72 -16.85
C GLY A 237 0.84 5.29 -17.34
N ASP A 238 0.66 4.33 -16.45
CA ASP A 238 0.26 2.95 -16.73
C ASP A 238 -1.27 2.75 -16.62
N GLY A 239 -2.02 3.82 -16.35
CA GLY A 239 -3.48 3.80 -16.21
C GLY A 239 -3.99 3.44 -14.82
N THR A 240 -3.10 3.06 -13.89
CA THR A 240 -3.54 2.70 -12.53
C THR A 240 -3.86 3.95 -11.71
N LEU A 241 -4.89 3.83 -10.85
CA LEU A 241 -5.30 4.89 -9.92
C LEU A 241 -4.24 5.10 -8.83
N ALA A 242 -4.06 6.34 -8.41
CA ALA A 242 -3.26 6.68 -7.25
C ALA A 242 -3.89 7.84 -6.46
N THR A 243 -4.32 7.53 -5.24
CA THR A 243 -4.72 8.52 -4.24
C THR A 243 -3.51 8.87 -3.37
N PHE A 244 -3.32 10.15 -3.10
CA PHE A 244 -2.27 10.65 -2.19
C PHE A 244 -2.93 11.18 -0.94
N PHE A 245 -2.62 10.58 0.20
CA PHE A 245 -3.34 10.80 1.46
C PHE A 245 -2.69 11.88 2.31
N SER A 246 -3.54 12.67 2.99
CA SER A 246 -3.11 13.36 4.20
C SER A 246 -3.16 12.42 5.40
N ILE A 247 -2.36 12.72 6.43
CA ILE A 247 -2.45 11.98 7.69
C ILE A 247 -3.81 12.18 8.37
N GLN A 248 -4.46 13.32 8.15
CA GLN A 248 -5.80 13.63 8.65
C GLN A 248 -6.86 12.74 8.01
N ASP A 249 -6.84 12.59 6.68
CA ASP A 249 -7.78 11.73 5.94
C ASP A 249 -7.64 10.27 6.35
N VAL A 250 -6.40 9.80 6.49
CA VAL A 250 -6.14 8.43 6.95
C VAL A 250 -6.63 8.22 8.38
N ALA A 251 -6.36 9.18 9.30
CA ALA A 251 -6.85 9.09 10.66
C ALA A 251 -8.38 9.05 10.72
N ALA A 252 -9.06 9.95 9.99
CA ALA A 252 -10.53 10.00 9.94
C ALA A 252 -11.10 8.68 9.41
N LEU A 253 -10.58 8.19 8.28
CA LEU A 253 -11.02 6.94 7.66
C LEU A 253 -10.98 5.73 8.61
N PHE A 254 -9.87 5.57 9.36
CA PHE A 254 -9.75 4.47 10.30
C PHE A 254 -10.52 4.68 11.60
N VAL A 255 -10.62 5.91 12.11
CA VAL A 255 -11.42 6.24 13.30
C VAL A 255 -12.91 6.00 13.03
N ASP A 256 -13.42 6.45 11.88
CA ASP A 256 -14.80 6.20 11.45
C ASP A 256 -15.05 4.69 11.23
N GLY A 257 -14.01 3.95 10.85
CA GLY A 257 -14.01 2.49 10.77
C GLY A 257 -13.99 1.76 12.12
N GLY A 258 -13.93 2.48 13.27
CA GLY A 258 -13.95 1.91 14.63
C GLY A 258 -12.57 1.63 15.22
N PHE A 259 -11.49 2.04 14.57
CA PHE A 259 -10.14 1.84 15.06
C PHE A 259 -9.68 2.95 16.03
N ALA A 260 -8.73 2.62 16.88
CA ALA A 260 -7.93 3.60 17.61
C ALA A 260 -6.61 3.85 16.86
N VAL A 261 -6.24 5.10 16.70
CA VAL A 261 -4.96 5.49 16.13
C VAL A 261 -3.87 5.29 17.18
N VAL A 262 -2.87 4.47 16.86
CA VAL A 262 -1.66 4.28 17.69
C VAL A 262 -0.52 5.14 17.14
N GLU A 263 -0.39 5.15 15.82
CA GLU A 263 0.59 5.92 15.09
C GLU A 263 0.02 6.31 13.74
N ASN A 264 0.25 7.52 13.28
CA ASN A 264 -0.12 8.00 11.96
C ASN A 264 0.70 9.24 11.62
N ASP A 265 1.68 9.11 10.75
CA ASP A 265 2.65 10.16 10.47
C ASP A 265 3.14 10.10 9.01
N TYR A 266 3.72 11.20 8.55
CA TYR A 266 4.44 11.22 7.28
C TYR A 266 5.84 10.64 7.44
N CYS A 267 6.20 9.76 6.52
CA CYS A 267 7.55 9.23 6.33
C CYS A 267 8.16 9.91 5.11
N THR A 268 9.16 10.75 5.31
CA THR A 268 9.83 11.52 4.25
C THR A 268 11.19 10.91 3.94
N VAL A 269 11.41 10.47 2.70
CA VAL A 269 12.64 9.79 2.29
C VAL A 269 13.23 10.46 1.05
N ARG A 270 14.50 10.83 1.12
CA ARG A 270 15.24 11.36 -0.02
C ARG A 270 16.07 10.27 -0.70
N LEU A 271 15.61 9.80 -1.83
CA LEU A 271 16.32 8.82 -2.65
C LEU A 271 17.11 9.52 -3.74
N ARG A 272 18.26 8.95 -4.11
CA ARG A 272 19.06 9.45 -5.22
C ARG A 272 18.97 8.48 -6.41
N ASN A 273 18.51 8.97 -7.54
CA ASN A 273 18.59 8.22 -8.78
C ASN A 273 20.04 8.26 -9.29
N ARG A 274 20.74 7.14 -9.21
CA ARG A 274 22.17 7.04 -9.56
C ARG A 274 22.41 7.27 -11.07
N ARG A 275 21.44 6.98 -11.93
CA ARG A 275 21.59 7.12 -13.37
C ARG A 275 21.47 8.58 -13.82
N THR A 276 20.52 9.31 -13.27
CA THR A 276 20.24 10.71 -13.63
C THR A 276 20.85 11.70 -12.64
N ASN A 277 21.44 11.22 -11.56
CA ASN A 277 22.00 12.01 -10.46
C ASN A 277 20.99 13.00 -9.83
N THR A 278 19.70 12.68 -9.86
CA THR A 278 18.62 13.51 -9.33
C THR A 278 18.12 13.00 -7.99
N ASN A 279 17.78 13.91 -7.08
CA ASN A 279 17.09 13.57 -5.85
C ASN A 279 15.62 13.27 -6.15
N MET A 280 15.09 12.32 -5.38
CA MET A 280 13.69 11.90 -5.44
C MET A 280 13.13 11.98 -4.04
N ASP A 281 12.36 13.02 -3.76
CA ASP A 281 11.72 13.20 -2.47
C ASP A 281 10.42 12.38 -2.45
N ARG A 282 10.38 11.41 -1.53
CA ARG A 282 9.26 10.50 -1.39
C ARG A 282 8.54 10.81 -0.09
N VAL A 283 7.23 10.85 -0.16
CA VAL A 283 6.35 11.05 1.00
C VAL A 283 5.38 9.88 1.07
N TRP A 284 5.39 9.20 2.20
CA TRP A 284 4.44 8.13 2.49
C TRP A 284 3.72 8.43 3.80
N VAL A 285 2.49 7.93 3.94
CA VAL A 285 1.82 7.86 5.24
C VAL A 285 2.14 6.50 5.83
N HIS A 286 2.58 6.51 7.08
CA HIS A 286 2.75 5.34 7.92
C HIS A 286 1.72 5.37 9.03
N GLY A 287 1.03 4.27 9.25
CA GLY A 287 -0.01 4.19 10.27
C GLY A 287 -0.09 2.82 10.94
N THR A 288 -0.40 2.86 12.24
CA THR A 288 -0.74 1.68 13.05
C THR A 288 -2.07 1.96 13.72
N PHE A 289 -3.08 1.13 13.42
CA PHE A 289 -4.44 1.29 13.92
C PHE A 289 -4.88 0.02 14.63
N VAL A 290 -5.45 0.15 15.83
CA VAL A 290 -5.85 -0.98 16.68
C VAL A 290 -7.38 -1.09 16.70
N LYS A 291 -7.89 -2.30 16.45
CA LYS A 291 -9.30 -2.62 16.65
C LYS A 291 -9.67 -2.53 18.14
N ARG A 292 -10.64 -1.69 18.47
CA ARG A 292 -11.22 -1.57 19.84
C ARG A 292 -12.14 -2.74 20.16
#